data_f5aba95ba4eacb194a427082276a75e5
#
_entry.id   f5aba95ba4eacb194a427082276a75e5
#
_cell.length_a   1.000
_cell.length_b   1.000
_cell.length_c   1.000
_cell.angle_alpha   90.00
_cell.angle_beta   90.00
_cell.angle_gamma   90.00
#
_symmetry.space_group_name_H-M   'P 1'
#
loop_
_entity.id
_entity.type
_entity.pdbx_description
1 polymer ?
#
loop_
_entity_poly.entity_id
_entity_poly.type
_entity_poly.pdbx_seq_one_letter_code
_entity_poly.pdbx_strand_id
1 'polypeptide(L)'
;TFGDEMHHSGWNACSAALCPYAPHPHVERRYLLLPCLRSSRIFVFDVKAEPGKPRLHRIIEAEEIASRTGYSRPHTLHCGPDGIYVSALGNPAGDGPGGIFLLDCDSLDVLGRWEIDRGPQYLHYDFWWHLGYDTLVSSEWGTPNMIEGGVIPELLLGKKYGHRLHVWDLRRRKHQQVLDVGDEHQMTLELRPAHDPTRAYGFMGCVVSVKDLSASVFLWHRDGDKWAVRKVITIPAEPASPELLPPLLKGFGAVPPLCTDINLSLDDKFLYVSCWGTGELRQYDVSDPENPKHKGSVRLGGIVSRAAHPKSGPLTGAPQMVEVSRDGSRVYFTSSLYAAWDEQFYPAPNPVTGWMAKVNVQAGGGMTLDPDFFVDFGGRRSHQVRLAGGDASSDSFCFP
;
A
#
# COMPACT_ATOMS: atom_id res chain seq x y z
N THR A 1 15.81 -2.10 -16.58
CA THR A 1 14.89 -1.16 -15.94
C THR A 1 14.16 -0.39 -17.02
N PHE A 2 12.87 -0.33 -16.94
CA PHE A 2 12.03 0.32 -17.94
C PHE A 2 11.96 1.85 -17.72
N GLY A 3 12.71 2.39 -16.76
CA GLY A 3 12.76 3.82 -16.47
C GLY A 3 11.44 4.38 -15.92
N ASP A 4 10.59 3.52 -15.34
CA ASP A 4 9.26 3.86 -14.86
C ASP A 4 9.10 3.67 -13.35
N GLU A 5 8.00 4.18 -12.81
CA GLU A 5 7.63 4.14 -11.41
C GLU A 5 6.67 2.96 -11.17
N MET A 6 7.24 1.82 -10.75
CA MET A 6 6.51 0.61 -10.41
C MET A 6 6.33 0.57 -8.89
N HIS A 7 5.10 0.60 -8.41
CA HIS A 7 4.81 0.56 -6.98
C HIS A 7 4.31 -0.82 -6.56
N HIS A 8 3.13 -1.19 -6.95
CA HIS A 8 2.52 -2.45 -6.58
C HIS A 8 2.79 -3.55 -7.61
N SER A 9 2.52 -4.76 -7.21
CA SER A 9 2.55 -5.93 -8.07
C SER A 9 1.43 -6.88 -7.65
N GLY A 10 0.91 -7.64 -8.58
CA GLY A 10 -0.10 -8.64 -8.28
C GLY A 10 -0.08 -9.77 -9.29
N TRP A 11 -0.84 -10.81 -8.98
CA TRP A 11 -0.93 -11.99 -9.80
C TRP A 11 -2.15 -11.96 -10.70
N ASN A 12 -2.06 -12.62 -11.87
CA ASN A 12 -3.21 -12.76 -12.76
C ASN A 12 -4.34 -13.60 -12.17
N ALA A 13 -4.03 -14.50 -11.25
CA ALA A 13 -5.01 -15.34 -10.56
C ALA A 13 -4.55 -15.66 -9.15
N CYS A 14 -5.49 -16.00 -8.27
CA CYS A 14 -5.18 -16.56 -6.97
C CYS A 14 -4.62 -17.99 -7.15
N SER A 15 -3.68 -18.35 -6.28
CA SER A 15 -3.19 -19.73 -6.26
C SER A 15 -4.23 -20.66 -5.64
N ALA A 16 -4.76 -21.59 -6.42
CA ALA A 16 -5.68 -22.62 -5.91
C ALA A 16 -5.05 -23.52 -4.85
N ALA A 17 -3.71 -23.64 -4.83
CA ALA A 17 -2.98 -24.38 -3.82
C ALA A 17 -2.86 -23.63 -2.48
N LEU A 18 -2.92 -22.29 -2.50
CA LEU A 18 -2.74 -21.44 -1.34
C LEU A 18 -4.06 -20.84 -0.83
N CYS A 19 -5.03 -20.66 -1.73
CA CYS A 19 -6.34 -20.11 -1.42
C CYS A 19 -7.42 -21.16 -1.80
N PRO A 20 -8.04 -21.85 -0.84
CA PRO A 20 -9.05 -22.87 -1.12
C PRO A 20 -10.32 -22.33 -1.78
N TYR A 21 -10.50 -21.02 -1.73
CA TYR A 21 -11.66 -20.32 -2.32
C TYR A 21 -11.26 -19.45 -3.52
N ALA A 22 -10.15 -19.79 -4.21
CA ALA A 22 -9.72 -19.05 -5.38
C ALA A 22 -10.89 -18.90 -6.39
N PRO A 23 -11.25 -17.67 -6.78
CA PRO A 23 -12.44 -17.43 -7.61
C PRO A 23 -12.31 -18.01 -9.02
N HIS A 24 -11.10 -18.18 -9.51
CA HIS A 24 -10.78 -18.70 -10.84
C HIS A 24 -9.80 -19.89 -10.75
N PRO A 25 -10.20 -21.03 -10.13
CA PRO A 25 -9.27 -22.16 -9.86
C PRO A 25 -8.77 -22.86 -11.12
N HIS A 26 -9.42 -22.64 -12.28
CA HIS A 26 -9.02 -23.16 -13.58
C HIS A 26 -7.96 -22.31 -14.29
N VAL A 27 -7.73 -21.08 -13.82
CA VAL A 27 -6.70 -20.18 -14.36
C VAL A 27 -5.40 -20.39 -13.60
N GLU A 28 -4.33 -20.68 -14.34
CA GLU A 28 -3.02 -20.85 -13.75
C GLU A 28 -2.47 -19.51 -13.23
N ARG A 29 -2.04 -19.45 -11.96
CA ARG A 29 -1.25 -18.36 -11.42
C ARG A 29 0.14 -18.38 -12.03
N ARG A 30 0.33 -17.62 -13.08
CA ARG A 30 1.53 -17.64 -13.93
C ARG A 30 2.14 -16.28 -14.13
N TYR A 31 1.31 -15.25 -14.23
CA TYR A 31 1.74 -13.93 -14.61
C TYR A 31 1.81 -12.99 -13.41
N LEU A 32 2.96 -12.31 -13.28
CA LEU A 32 3.14 -11.20 -12.35
C LEU A 32 2.93 -9.90 -13.12
N LEU A 33 1.98 -9.09 -12.67
CA LEU A 33 1.63 -7.80 -13.26
C LEU A 33 2.23 -6.67 -12.43
N LEU A 34 2.84 -5.70 -13.11
CA LEU A 34 3.50 -4.54 -12.53
C LEU A 34 2.91 -3.27 -13.13
N PRO A 35 1.94 -2.62 -12.46
CA PRO A 35 1.43 -1.33 -12.87
C PRO A 35 2.48 -0.25 -12.68
N CYS A 36 2.53 0.69 -13.62
CA CYS A 36 3.51 1.76 -13.69
C CYS A 36 2.82 3.12 -13.70
N LEU A 37 3.12 3.94 -12.71
CA LEU A 37 2.44 5.22 -12.52
C LEU A 37 2.72 6.21 -13.64
N ARG A 38 3.99 6.45 -13.97
CA ARG A 38 4.36 7.51 -14.91
C ARG A 38 3.96 7.22 -16.35
N SER A 39 4.17 5.99 -16.80
CA SER A 39 3.80 5.60 -18.16
C SER A 39 2.35 5.19 -18.32
N SER A 40 1.63 4.97 -17.23
CA SER A 40 0.29 4.37 -17.20
C SER A 40 0.20 3.00 -17.86
N ARG A 41 1.31 2.26 -17.96
CA ARG A 41 1.39 0.91 -18.52
C ARG A 41 1.28 -0.14 -17.43
N ILE A 42 0.97 -1.37 -17.84
CA ILE A 42 1.11 -2.54 -16.98
C ILE A 42 2.04 -3.53 -17.69
N PHE A 43 3.19 -3.82 -17.07
CA PHE A 43 4.11 -4.85 -17.54
C PHE A 43 3.70 -6.20 -16.98
N VAL A 44 3.57 -7.19 -17.85
CA VAL A 44 3.19 -8.56 -17.48
C VAL A 44 4.39 -9.47 -17.69
N PHE A 45 4.79 -10.15 -16.64
CA PHE A 45 5.92 -11.08 -16.65
C PHE A 45 5.46 -12.52 -16.45
N ASP A 46 5.92 -13.42 -17.31
CA ASP A 46 5.80 -14.85 -17.12
C ASP A 46 6.84 -15.35 -16.12
N VAL A 47 6.38 -15.92 -15.02
CA VAL A 47 7.23 -16.46 -13.96
C VAL A 47 7.16 -17.97 -13.83
N LYS A 48 6.45 -18.66 -14.74
CA LYS A 48 6.19 -20.10 -14.64
C LYS A 48 7.45 -20.95 -14.70
N ALA A 49 8.32 -20.67 -15.66
CA ALA A 49 9.50 -21.52 -15.89
C ALA A 49 10.56 -21.32 -14.79
N GLU A 50 10.82 -20.07 -14.41
CA GLU A 50 11.86 -19.73 -13.44
C GLU A 50 11.45 -18.40 -12.75
N PRO A 51 10.82 -18.46 -11.55
CA PRO A 51 10.35 -17.25 -10.84
C PRO A 51 11.45 -16.23 -10.57
N GLY A 52 12.70 -16.67 -10.37
CA GLY A 52 13.87 -15.80 -10.20
C GLY A 52 14.38 -15.11 -11.47
N LYS A 53 13.85 -15.52 -12.65
CA LYS A 53 14.21 -14.93 -13.95
C LYS A 53 12.96 -14.67 -14.80
N PRO A 54 12.09 -13.76 -14.36
CA PRO A 54 10.84 -13.46 -15.03
C PRO A 54 11.09 -12.99 -16.48
N ARG A 55 10.23 -13.41 -17.40
CA ARG A 55 10.30 -13.00 -18.81
C ARG A 55 9.15 -12.08 -19.13
N LEU A 56 9.43 -10.96 -19.79
CA LEU A 56 8.38 -10.07 -20.28
C LEU A 56 7.48 -10.85 -21.25
N HIS A 57 6.19 -10.91 -20.94
CA HIS A 57 5.15 -11.58 -21.73
C HIS A 57 4.36 -10.59 -22.58
N ARG A 58 3.84 -9.52 -21.94
CA ARG A 58 2.99 -8.50 -22.59
C ARG A 58 3.20 -7.15 -21.90
N ILE A 59 2.93 -6.08 -22.61
CA ILE A 59 2.71 -4.74 -22.06
C ILE A 59 1.27 -4.37 -22.41
N ILE A 60 0.50 -3.98 -21.40
CA ILE A 60 -0.80 -3.35 -21.58
C ILE A 60 -0.52 -1.86 -21.68
N GLU A 61 -0.79 -1.28 -22.83
CA GLU A 61 -0.43 0.11 -23.14
C GLU A 61 -1.39 1.12 -22.51
N ALA A 62 -0.90 2.32 -22.23
CA ALA A 62 -1.67 3.39 -21.62
C ALA A 62 -2.91 3.77 -22.42
N GLU A 63 -2.79 3.76 -23.77
CA GLU A 63 -3.88 4.06 -24.70
C GLU A 63 -4.99 3.00 -24.64
N GLU A 64 -4.62 1.72 -24.43
CA GLU A 64 -5.59 0.64 -24.27
C GLU A 64 -6.40 0.86 -22.99
N ILE A 65 -5.74 1.16 -21.87
CA ILE A 65 -6.39 1.45 -20.60
C ILE A 65 -7.29 2.68 -20.74
N ALA A 66 -6.74 3.78 -21.22
CA ALA A 66 -7.45 5.06 -21.33
C ALA A 66 -8.69 4.98 -22.23
N SER A 67 -8.58 4.31 -23.38
CA SER A 67 -9.69 4.20 -24.34
C SER A 67 -10.86 3.39 -23.81
N ARG A 68 -10.59 2.34 -23.02
CA ARG A 68 -11.63 1.46 -22.47
C ARG A 68 -12.21 1.93 -21.15
N THR A 69 -11.42 2.68 -20.37
CA THR A 69 -11.79 3.03 -18.99
C THR A 69 -11.86 4.52 -18.73
N GLY A 70 -11.15 5.35 -19.49
CA GLY A 70 -10.92 6.76 -19.21
C GLY A 70 -9.95 6.99 -18.05
N TYR A 71 -9.28 5.95 -17.55
CA TYR A 71 -8.34 6.01 -16.43
C TYR A 71 -6.89 6.04 -16.88
N SER A 72 -6.02 6.42 -15.95
CA SER A 72 -4.58 6.41 -16.07
C SER A 72 -3.93 6.20 -14.70
N ARG A 73 -2.61 6.00 -14.68
CA ARG A 73 -1.83 5.78 -13.46
C ARG A 73 -2.34 4.56 -12.68
N PRO A 74 -2.31 3.37 -13.26
CA PRO A 74 -2.64 2.14 -12.55
C PRO A 74 -1.70 1.96 -11.35
N HIS A 75 -2.24 1.54 -10.21
CA HIS A 75 -1.50 1.48 -8.95
C HIS A 75 -1.61 0.11 -8.27
N THR A 76 -2.64 -0.11 -7.45
CA THR A 76 -2.87 -1.37 -6.74
C THR A 76 -3.52 -2.41 -7.66
N LEU A 77 -3.16 -3.68 -7.49
CA LEU A 77 -3.64 -4.76 -8.33
C LEU A 77 -3.87 -6.04 -7.52
N HIS A 78 -5.10 -6.58 -7.60
CA HIS A 78 -5.48 -7.81 -6.91
C HIS A 78 -6.31 -8.72 -7.82
N CYS A 79 -6.06 -10.04 -7.78
CA CYS A 79 -6.99 -11.01 -8.35
C CYS A 79 -8.24 -11.10 -7.48
N GLY A 80 -9.42 -11.14 -8.08
CA GLY A 80 -10.68 -11.09 -7.35
C GLY A 80 -11.82 -11.79 -8.08
N PRO A 81 -13.07 -11.64 -7.59
CA PRO A 81 -14.22 -12.40 -8.09
C PRO A 81 -14.51 -12.24 -9.58
N ASP A 82 -14.37 -11.04 -10.12
CA ASP A 82 -14.74 -10.73 -11.50
C ASP A 82 -13.55 -10.64 -12.46
N GLY A 83 -12.32 -10.90 -11.99
CA GLY A 83 -11.12 -10.74 -12.78
C GLY A 83 -9.96 -10.18 -11.96
N ILE A 84 -9.04 -9.50 -12.64
CA ILE A 84 -7.97 -8.76 -11.99
C ILE A 84 -8.45 -7.31 -11.81
N TYR A 85 -8.59 -6.89 -10.57
CA TYR A 85 -8.95 -5.52 -10.21
C TYR A 85 -7.71 -4.66 -10.19
N VAL A 86 -7.78 -3.48 -10.81
CA VAL A 86 -6.67 -2.53 -10.85
C VAL A 86 -7.19 -1.15 -10.45
N SER A 87 -6.60 -0.55 -9.42
CA SER A 87 -6.88 0.84 -9.09
C SER A 87 -6.16 1.78 -10.06
N ALA A 88 -6.76 2.95 -10.28
CA ALA A 88 -6.19 4.03 -11.08
C ALA A 88 -6.34 5.36 -10.33
N LEU A 89 -5.26 6.14 -10.27
CA LEU A 89 -5.22 7.35 -9.47
C LEU A 89 -5.95 8.54 -10.12
N GLY A 90 -6.22 8.47 -11.41
CA GLY A 90 -6.92 9.54 -12.12
C GLY A 90 -7.15 9.25 -13.59
N ASN A 91 -7.30 10.31 -14.36
CA ASN A 91 -7.51 10.29 -15.80
C ASN A 91 -6.23 10.67 -16.58
N PRO A 92 -6.19 10.55 -17.92
CA PRO A 92 -5.02 10.89 -18.72
C PRO A 92 -4.56 12.35 -18.61
N ALA A 93 -5.45 13.28 -18.25
CA ALA A 93 -5.10 14.69 -18.06
C ALA A 93 -4.38 14.94 -16.72
N GLY A 94 -4.25 13.91 -15.86
CA GLY A 94 -3.60 14.02 -14.57
C GLY A 94 -4.53 14.48 -13.44
N ASP A 95 -5.83 14.55 -13.70
CA ASP A 95 -6.86 14.92 -12.73
C ASP A 95 -7.72 13.70 -12.36
N GLY A 96 -8.75 13.90 -11.51
CA GLY A 96 -9.75 12.86 -11.20
C GLY A 96 -10.86 12.77 -12.27
N PRO A 97 -11.77 11.83 -12.09
CA PRO A 97 -11.78 10.86 -11.02
C PRO A 97 -10.81 9.70 -11.23
N GLY A 98 -10.23 9.19 -10.13
CA GLY A 98 -9.66 7.87 -10.09
C GLY A 98 -10.73 6.78 -9.94
N GLY A 99 -10.36 5.49 -9.93
CA GLY A 99 -11.32 4.42 -9.77
C GLY A 99 -10.72 3.04 -9.96
N ILE A 100 -11.54 2.05 -10.25
CA ILE A 100 -11.11 0.66 -10.45
C ILE A 100 -11.50 0.20 -11.86
N PHE A 101 -10.64 -0.55 -12.50
CA PHE A 101 -10.94 -1.25 -13.74
C PHE A 101 -10.58 -2.73 -13.66
N LEU A 102 -11.09 -3.52 -14.58
CA LEU A 102 -10.89 -4.94 -14.62
C LEU A 102 -10.04 -5.37 -15.81
N LEU A 103 -9.17 -6.36 -15.56
CA LEU A 103 -8.56 -7.17 -16.60
C LEU A 103 -9.09 -8.61 -16.51
N ASP A 104 -9.14 -9.27 -17.65
CA ASP A 104 -9.40 -10.71 -17.70
C ASP A 104 -8.22 -11.49 -17.12
N CYS A 105 -8.50 -12.54 -16.34
CA CYS A 105 -7.48 -13.31 -15.65
C CYS A 105 -6.60 -14.15 -16.59
N ASP A 106 -7.11 -14.54 -17.76
CA ASP A 106 -6.44 -15.45 -18.71
C ASP A 106 -5.90 -14.69 -19.90
N SER A 107 -6.76 -13.92 -20.62
CA SER A 107 -6.34 -13.13 -21.78
C SER A 107 -5.58 -11.86 -21.43
N LEU A 108 -5.74 -11.35 -20.20
CA LEU A 108 -5.16 -10.09 -19.71
C LEU A 108 -5.70 -8.85 -20.45
N ASP A 109 -6.84 -8.97 -21.11
CA ASP A 109 -7.48 -7.86 -21.81
C ASP A 109 -8.16 -6.89 -20.84
N VAL A 110 -8.13 -5.60 -21.15
CA VAL A 110 -8.87 -4.59 -20.38
C VAL A 110 -10.36 -4.77 -20.61
N LEU A 111 -11.11 -5.13 -19.58
CA LEU A 111 -12.56 -5.35 -19.67
C LEU A 111 -13.37 -4.05 -19.57
N GLY A 112 -12.85 -3.03 -18.87
CA GLY A 112 -13.51 -1.75 -18.63
C GLY A 112 -13.54 -1.36 -17.16
N ARG A 113 -14.31 -0.31 -16.83
CA ARG A 113 -14.48 0.12 -15.45
C ARG A 113 -15.17 -0.94 -14.61
N TRP A 114 -14.72 -1.09 -13.36
CA TRP A 114 -15.42 -1.92 -12.41
C TRP A 114 -16.69 -1.23 -11.88
N GLU A 115 -16.60 0.00 -11.41
CA GLU A 115 -17.75 0.71 -10.84
C GLU A 115 -18.77 1.11 -11.93
N ILE A 116 -20.07 0.85 -11.64
CA ILE A 116 -21.21 1.29 -12.46
C ILE A 116 -21.77 2.62 -11.94
N ASP A 117 -21.79 2.79 -10.62
CA ASP A 117 -22.25 4.02 -9.98
C ASP A 117 -21.22 4.42 -8.91
N ARG A 118 -20.50 5.47 -9.22
CA ARG A 118 -19.37 5.97 -8.42
C ARG A 118 -19.81 6.73 -7.16
N GLY A 119 -21.04 7.24 -7.10
CA GLY A 119 -21.42 8.18 -6.05
C GLY A 119 -20.50 9.42 -6.00
N PRO A 120 -20.13 9.90 -4.81
CA PRO A 120 -19.29 11.10 -4.66
C PRO A 120 -17.78 10.85 -4.76
N GLN A 121 -17.32 9.61 -5.00
CA GLN A 121 -15.89 9.27 -5.04
C GLN A 121 -15.20 10.01 -6.17
N TYR A 122 -14.07 10.67 -5.86
CA TYR A 122 -13.25 11.42 -6.81
C TYR A 122 -11.77 11.04 -6.74
N LEU A 123 -11.18 11.05 -5.52
CA LEU A 123 -9.83 10.55 -5.29
C LEU A 123 -9.84 9.04 -5.10
N HIS A 124 -8.74 8.39 -5.45
CA HIS A 124 -8.58 6.95 -5.30
C HIS A 124 -7.13 6.61 -4.96
N TYR A 125 -6.95 5.46 -4.29
CA TYR A 125 -5.62 4.91 -4.05
C TYR A 125 -5.66 3.38 -4.00
N ASP A 126 -5.93 2.78 -2.84
CA ASP A 126 -6.00 1.34 -2.61
C ASP A 126 -7.45 0.86 -2.51
N PHE A 127 -7.65 -0.42 -2.62
CA PHE A 127 -8.93 -1.06 -2.40
C PHE A 127 -8.74 -2.49 -1.92
N TRP A 128 -9.67 -2.94 -1.11
CA TRP A 128 -9.82 -4.34 -0.73
C TRP A 128 -11.30 -4.69 -0.58
N TRP A 129 -11.61 -5.96 -0.68
CA TRP A 129 -12.95 -6.48 -0.43
C TRP A 129 -13.03 -7.22 0.89
N HIS A 130 -14.22 -7.23 1.46
CA HIS A 130 -14.61 -8.12 2.54
C HIS A 130 -15.71 -9.03 2.01
N LEU A 131 -15.32 -10.22 1.54
CA LEU A 131 -16.23 -11.13 0.83
C LEU A 131 -17.41 -11.62 1.68
N GLY A 132 -17.22 -11.81 2.98
CA GLY A 132 -18.29 -12.21 3.89
C GLY A 132 -19.44 -11.21 3.96
N TYR A 133 -19.26 -9.97 3.49
CA TYR A 133 -20.27 -8.91 3.46
C TYR A 133 -20.51 -8.31 2.07
N ASP A 134 -20.06 -8.99 1.02
CA ASP A 134 -20.18 -8.49 -0.37
C ASP A 134 -19.75 -7.01 -0.51
N THR A 135 -18.72 -6.63 0.20
CA THR A 135 -18.28 -5.24 0.33
C THR A 135 -16.88 -5.05 -0.26
N LEU A 136 -16.69 -3.95 -0.99
CA LEU A 136 -15.39 -3.42 -1.33
C LEU A 136 -15.21 -2.10 -0.58
N VAL A 137 -14.01 -1.85 -0.09
CA VAL A 137 -13.63 -0.57 0.51
C VAL A 137 -12.47 0.01 -0.29
N SER A 138 -12.52 1.29 -0.62
CA SER A 138 -11.41 1.99 -1.27
C SER A 138 -11.01 3.24 -0.48
N SER A 139 -9.73 3.62 -0.62
CA SER A 139 -9.11 4.76 0.04
C SER A 139 -8.77 5.88 -0.93
N GLU A 140 -8.30 7.00 -0.41
CA GLU A 140 -8.01 8.22 -1.18
C GLU A 140 -6.59 8.72 -0.93
N TRP A 141 -5.87 9.05 -1.99
CA TRP A 141 -4.60 9.78 -1.92
C TRP A 141 -4.74 11.20 -2.51
N GLY A 142 -4.47 11.33 -3.79
CA GLY A 142 -4.57 12.58 -4.55
C GLY A 142 -4.70 12.26 -6.04
N THR A 143 -5.02 13.26 -6.86
CA THR A 143 -4.95 13.10 -8.32
C THR A 143 -3.49 13.05 -8.76
N PRO A 144 -3.17 12.54 -9.96
CA PRO A 144 -1.79 12.51 -10.46
C PRO A 144 -1.09 13.86 -10.39
N ASN A 145 -1.77 14.96 -10.75
CA ASN A 145 -1.20 16.31 -10.68
C ASN A 145 -0.86 16.76 -9.25
N MET A 146 -1.48 16.17 -8.24
CA MET A 146 -1.20 16.48 -6.84
C MET A 146 0.00 15.71 -6.27
N ILE A 147 0.38 14.59 -6.89
CA ILE A 147 1.33 13.64 -6.29
C ILE A 147 2.59 13.39 -7.12
N GLU A 148 2.51 13.45 -8.45
CA GLU A 148 3.63 13.06 -9.33
C GLU A 148 4.88 13.94 -9.18
N GLY A 149 4.70 15.20 -8.83
CA GLY A 149 5.79 16.16 -8.56
C GLY A 149 6.27 16.19 -7.11
N GLY A 150 5.78 15.28 -6.26
CA GLY A 150 6.00 15.27 -4.82
C GLY A 150 4.80 15.83 -4.06
N VAL A 151 4.92 15.95 -2.73
CA VAL A 151 3.88 16.61 -1.92
C VAL A 151 3.86 18.11 -2.19
N ILE A 152 2.67 18.65 -2.36
CA ILE A 152 2.44 20.11 -2.53
C ILE A 152 1.99 20.65 -1.17
N PRO A 153 2.85 21.41 -0.45
CA PRO A 153 2.56 21.85 0.91
C PRO A 153 1.25 22.65 1.03
N GLU A 154 0.95 23.50 0.04
CA GLU A 154 -0.26 24.31 0.01
C GLU A 154 -1.53 23.44 -0.06
N LEU A 155 -1.47 22.34 -0.81
CA LEU A 155 -2.58 21.39 -0.88
C LEU A 155 -2.70 20.58 0.41
N LEU A 156 -1.57 20.20 1.01
CA LEU A 156 -1.56 19.46 2.28
C LEU A 156 -2.15 20.33 3.42
N LEU A 157 -1.64 21.52 3.61
CA LEU A 157 -2.12 22.46 4.62
C LEU A 157 -3.55 22.96 4.31
N GLY A 158 -3.90 23.04 3.03
CA GLY A 158 -5.25 23.32 2.56
C GLY A 158 -6.22 22.13 2.63
N LYS A 159 -5.76 20.98 3.17
CA LYS A 159 -6.57 19.76 3.40
C LYS A 159 -7.22 19.21 2.12
N LYS A 160 -6.45 19.13 1.04
CA LYS A 160 -6.94 18.73 -0.28
C LYS A 160 -6.65 17.29 -0.65
N TYR A 161 -5.73 16.63 0.06
CA TYR A 161 -5.49 15.19 -0.11
C TYR A 161 -6.62 14.37 0.52
N GLY A 162 -6.68 13.10 0.16
CA GLY A 162 -7.74 12.21 0.59
C GLY A 162 -7.83 12.00 2.10
N HIS A 163 -9.05 12.02 2.62
CA HIS A 163 -9.37 11.80 4.03
C HIS A 163 -10.62 10.94 4.22
N ARG A 164 -10.98 10.17 3.18
CA ARG A 164 -12.20 9.35 3.19
C ARG A 164 -11.91 7.92 2.77
N LEU A 165 -12.79 7.03 3.20
CA LEU A 165 -12.95 5.71 2.62
C LEU A 165 -14.31 5.63 1.94
N HIS A 166 -14.38 4.88 0.87
CA HIS A 166 -15.60 4.63 0.13
C HIS A 166 -15.98 3.15 0.25
N VAL A 167 -17.20 2.91 0.67
CA VAL A 167 -17.79 1.58 0.79
C VAL A 167 -18.68 1.31 -0.42
N TRP A 168 -18.52 0.15 -1.02
CA TRP A 168 -19.19 -0.25 -2.25
C TRP A 168 -19.88 -1.59 -2.06
N ASP A 169 -21.04 -1.75 -2.73
CA ASP A 169 -21.62 -3.07 -2.98
C ASP A 169 -20.76 -3.77 -4.05
N LEU A 170 -20.10 -4.83 -3.65
CA LEU A 170 -19.15 -5.54 -4.51
C LEU A 170 -19.86 -6.17 -5.72
N ARG A 171 -21.05 -6.75 -5.53
CA ARG A 171 -21.79 -7.41 -6.61
C ARG A 171 -22.50 -6.43 -7.53
N ARG A 172 -23.14 -5.40 -6.94
CA ARG A 172 -23.84 -4.37 -7.73
C ARG A 172 -22.89 -3.33 -8.31
N ARG A 173 -21.66 -3.29 -7.83
CA ARG A 173 -20.59 -2.38 -8.29
C ARG A 173 -21.02 -0.90 -8.14
N LYS A 174 -21.64 -0.60 -6.97
CA LYS A 174 -22.22 0.70 -6.66
C LYS A 174 -21.72 1.22 -5.34
N HIS A 175 -21.47 2.51 -5.31
CA HIS A 175 -21.15 3.22 -4.08
C HIS A 175 -22.30 3.17 -3.09
N GLN A 176 -22.00 2.91 -1.83
CA GLN A 176 -22.98 2.80 -0.75
C GLN A 176 -22.79 3.85 0.34
N GLN A 177 -21.56 4.10 0.77
CA GLN A 177 -21.28 4.93 1.94
C GLN A 177 -19.92 5.61 1.85
N VAL A 178 -19.83 6.81 2.41
CA VAL A 178 -18.54 7.49 2.71
C VAL A 178 -18.25 7.34 4.19
N LEU A 179 -17.02 7.00 4.52
CA LEU A 179 -16.48 7.05 5.88
C LEU A 179 -15.44 8.16 5.92
N ASP A 180 -15.74 9.25 6.62
CA ASP A 180 -14.86 10.42 6.73
C ASP A 180 -14.05 10.34 8.03
N VAL A 181 -12.73 10.40 7.93
CA VAL A 181 -11.82 10.33 9.10
C VAL A 181 -11.48 11.70 9.69
N GLY A 182 -12.03 12.76 9.11
CA GLY A 182 -11.72 14.14 9.45
C GLY A 182 -10.62 14.74 8.58
N ASP A 183 -10.83 15.96 8.14
CA ASP A 183 -9.97 16.64 7.16
C ASP A 183 -8.59 17.07 7.70
N GLU A 184 -8.35 16.95 8.99
CA GLU A 184 -7.01 17.06 9.55
C GLU A 184 -6.11 15.86 9.23
N HIS A 185 -6.71 14.71 8.91
CA HIS A 185 -6.02 13.48 8.53
C HIS A 185 -5.91 13.40 7.01
N GLN A 186 -4.70 13.40 6.49
CA GLN A 186 -4.45 13.48 5.06
C GLN A 186 -3.78 12.23 4.53
N MET A 187 -4.20 11.79 3.34
CA MET A 187 -3.70 10.61 2.65
C MET A 187 -4.07 9.33 3.39
N THR A 188 -5.31 8.90 3.19
CA THR A 188 -5.78 7.57 3.60
C THR A 188 -5.26 6.58 2.58
N LEU A 189 -4.25 5.77 2.93
CA LEU A 189 -3.56 4.93 1.99
C LEU A 189 -3.98 3.45 2.10
N GLU A 190 -3.11 2.62 2.60
CA GLU A 190 -3.24 1.16 2.57
C GLU A 190 -4.39 0.64 3.42
N LEU A 191 -5.10 -0.32 2.87
CA LEU A 191 -6.22 -1.00 3.50
C LEU A 191 -5.85 -2.46 3.78
N ARG A 192 -6.24 -2.98 4.94
CA ARG A 192 -6.12 -4.42 5.24
C ARG A 192 -7.37 -4.89 5.98
N PRO A 193 -8.28 -5.60 5.29
CA PRO A 193 -9.40 -6.28 5.94
C PRO A 193 -8.92 -7.45 6.81
N ALA A 194 -9.73 -7.88 7.77
CA ALA A 194 -9.51 -9.14 8.44
C ALA A 194 -9.47 -10.28 7.42
N HIS A 195 -8.55 -11.23 7.59
CA HIS A 195 -8.48 -12.44 6.75
C HIS A 195 -9.62 -13.40 7.06
N ASP A 196 -10.09 -13.41 8.31
CA ASP A 196 -11.28 -14.16 8.71
C ASP A 196 -12.54 -13.46 8.18
N PRO A 197 -13.25 -14.04 7.19
CA PRO A 197 -14.40 -13.42 6.58
C PRO A 197 -15.62 -13.29 7.51
N THR A 198 -15.61 -13.95 8.66
CA THR A 198 -16.65 -13.80 9.68
C THR A 198 -16.46 -12.57 10.57
N ARG A 199 -15.29 -11.93 10.51
CA ARG A 199 -14.91 -10.77 11.30
C ARG A 199 -15.03 -9.50 10.47
N ALA A 200 -16.07 -8.72 10.74
CA ALA A 200 -16.47 -7.55 9.95
C ALA A 200 -15.64 -6.29 10.28
N TYR A 201 -14.35 -6.29 10.02
CA TYR A 201 -13.47 -5.13 10.20
C TYR A 201 -12.26 -5.16 9.28
N GLY A 202 -11.54 -4.05 9.26
CA GLY A 202 -10.21 -3.92 8.69
C GLY A 202 -9.52 -2.65 9.19
N PHE A 203 -8.26 -2.49 8.82
CA PHE A 203 -7.45 -1.34 9.17
C PHE A 203 -7.17 -0.47 7.94
N MET A 204 -6.91 0.81 8.19
CA MET A 204 -6.46 1.77 7.19
C MET A 204 -5.34 2.64 7.76
N GLY A 205 -4.23 2.75 7.03
CA GLY A 205 -3.12 3.64 7.35
C GLY A 205 -3.38 5.07 6.85
N CYS A 206 -3.19 6.06 7.72
CA CYS A 206 -3.23 7.48 7.38
C CYS A 206 -1.86 8.11 7.59
N VAL A 207 -1.35 8.78 6.53
CA VAL A 207 0.04 9.22 6.45
C VAL A 207 0.37 10.29 7.47
N VAL A 208 -0.47 11.35 7.55
CA VAL A 208 -0.16 12.53 8.36
C VAL A 208 -1.40 13.29 8.80
N SER A 209 -1.36 13.84 10.02
CA SER A 209 -2.27 14.86 10.51
C SER A 209 -1.64 16.25 10.33
N VAL A 210 -2.35 17.17 9.70
CA VAL A 210 -1.87 18.55 9.55
C VAL A 210 -1.91 19.34 10.87
N LYS A 211 -2.53 18.77 11.91
CA LYS A 211 -2.64 19.39 13.23
C LYS A 211 -1.35 19.24 14.05
N ASP A 212 -0.72 18.08 14.00
CA ASP A 212 0.38 17.72 14.90
C ASP A 212 1.44 16.82 14.25
N LEU A 213 1.36 16.63 12.93
CA LEU A 213 2.23 15.76 12.13
C LEU A 213 2.21 14.29 12.54
N SER A 214 1.30 13.85 13.39
CA SER A 214 1.16 12.44 13.74
C SER A 214 0.67 11.62 12.55
N ALA A 215 1.07 10.34 12.49
CA ALA A 215 0.41 9.35 11.66
C ALA A 215 -0.65 8.59 12.47
N SER A 216 -1.60 7.96 11.79
CA SER A 216 -2.69 7.25 12.47
C SER A 216 -3.04 5.95 11.76
N VAL A 217 -3.59 5.00 12.52
CA VAL A 217 -4.30 3.85 11.95
C VAL A 217 -5.75 3.92 12.39
N PHE A 218 -6.64 3.74 11.44
CA PHE A 218 -8.09 3.70 11.65
C PHE A 218 -8.61 2.27 11.50
N LEU A 219 -9.53 1.91 12.36
CA LEU A 219 -10.33 0.70 12.25
C LEU A 219 -11.64 1.05 11.53
N TRP A 220 -11.91 0.42 10.40
CA TRP A 220 -13.24 0.42 9.81
C TRP A 220 -13.95 -0.89 10.17
N HIS A 221 -15.19 -0.83 10.60
CA HIS A 221 -15.91 -1.98 11.15
C HIS A 221 -17.42 -1.87 10.93
N ARG A 222 -18.11 -2.98 11.07
CA ARG A 222 -19.60 -2.99 11.04
C ARG A 222 -20.16 -2.40 12.33
N ASP A 223 -21.15 -1.53 12.16
CA ASP A 223 -22.00 -1.00 13.22
C ASP A 223 -23.46 -1.15 12.77
N GLY A 224 -24.11 -2.21 13.22
CA GLY A 224 -25.41 -2.61 12.69
C GLY A 224 -25.36 -2.87 11.17
N ASP A 225 -26.21 -2.17 10.42
CA ASP A 225 -26.31 -2.32 8.96
C ASP A 225 -25.32 -1.44 8.18
N LYS A 226 -24.50 -0.63 8.88
CA LYS A 226 -23.58 0.32 8.27
C LYS A 226 -22.13 -0.03 8.59
N TRP A 227 -21.23 0.60 7.89
CA TRP A 227 -19.82 0.66 8.23
C TRP A 227 -19.54 1.94 9.02
N ALA A 228 -18.61 1.86 9.96
CA ALA A 228 -18.11 2.97 10.74
C ALA A 228 -16.60 2.99 10.73
N VAL A 229 -15.99 4.13 11.06
CA VAL A 229 -14.55 4.27 11.15
C VAL A 229 -14.16 4.99 12.45
N ARG A 230 -13.11 4.52 13.11
CA ARG A 230 -12.55 5.18 14.29
C ARG A 230 -11.03 5.05 14.32
N LYS A 231 -10.37 6.07 14.85
CA LYS A 231 -8.92 6.04 15.07
C LYS A 231 -8.58 5.13 16.25
N VAL A 232 -7.67 4.17 16.03
CA VAL A 232 -7.24 3.21 17.05
C VAL A 232 -5.76 3.29 17.39
N ILE A 233 -4.92 3.85 16.50
CA ILE A 233 -3.51 4.10 16.76
C ILE A 233 -3.18 5.54 16.39
N THR A 234 -2.39 6.21 17.22
CA THR A 234 -1.74 7.49 16.91
C THR A 234 -0.24 7.33 17.13
N ILE A 235 0.55 7.70 16.14
CA ILE A 235 2.01 7.66 16.19
C ILE A 235 2.49 9.12 16.12
N PRO A 236 3.06 9.69 17.20
CA PRO A 236 3.44 11.09 17.23
C PRO A 236 4.66 11.37 16.35
N ALA A 237 4.78 12.60 15.87
CA ALA A 237 5.98 13.13 15.25
C ALA A 237 7.14 13.18 16.25
N GLU A 238 8.37 13.02 15.77
CA GLU A 238 9.59 13.09 16.59
C GLU A 238 10.22 14.49 16.48
N PRO A 239 10.44 15.22 17.57
CA PRO A 239 11.15 16.49 17.54
C PRO A 239 12.55 16.33 16.93
N ALA A 240 12.97 17.29 16.12
CA ALA A 240 14.30 17.32 15.52
C ALA A 240 14.79 18.75 15.33
N SER A 241 16.11 18.92 15.43
CA SER A 241 16.77 20.22 15.16
C SER A 241 16.58 20.62 13.70
N PRO A 242 16.23 21.91 13.42
CA PRO A 242 15.96 22.38 12.05
C PRO A 242 17.10 22.14 11.05
N GLU A 243 18.34 22.13 11.51
CA GLU A 243 19.53 21.87 10.68
C GLU A 243 19.62 20.42 10.16
N LEU A 244 18.97 19.48 10.85
CA LEU A 244 18.91 18.06 10.44
C LEU A 244 17.72 17.80 9.51
N LEU A 245 16.75 18.72 9.46
CA LEU A 245 15.53 18.53 8.70
C LEU A 245 15.69 18.95 7.23
N PRO A 246 15.07 18.22 6.28
CA PRO A 246 14.99 18.68 4.91
C PRO A 246 14.19 19.99 4.82
N PRO A 247 14.37 20.79 3.76
CA PRO A 247 13.72 22.10 3.62
C PRO A 247 12.20 22.06 3.90
N LEU A 248 11.53 21.01 3.44
CA LEU A 248 10.10 20.81 3.61
C LEU A 248 9.65 20.75 5.09
N LEU A 249 10.50 20.22 5.97
CA LEU A 249 10.16 19.98 7.38
C LEU A 249 10.75 21.02 8.36
N LYS A 250 11.64 21.90 7.92
CA LYS A 250 12.32 22.86 8.80
C LYS A 250 11.37 23.71 9.63
N GLY A 251 10.28 24.18 9.04
CA GLY A 251 9.29 25.02 9.71
C GLY A 251 8.50 24.31 10.81
N PHE A 252 8.51 23.00 10.84
CA PHE A 252 7.76 22.20 11.81
C PHE A 252 8.61 21.75 13.01
N GLY A 253 9.94 21.73 12.89
CA GLY A 253 10.84 21.28 13.95
C GLY A 253 10.66 19.81 14.38
N ALA A 254 10.09 19.00 13.52
CA ALA A 254 9.79 17.60 13.81
C ALA A 254 9.79 16.75 12.53
N VAL A 255 10.01 15.45 12.70
CA VAL A 255 9.87 14.42 11.66
C VAL A 255 8.53 13.73 11.83
N PRO A 256 7.59 13.84 10.88
CA PRO A 256 6.37 13.04 10.88
C PRO A 256 6.71 11.55 10.69
N PRO A 257 5.97 10.62 11.31
CA PRO A 257 6.17 9.18 11.07
C PRO A 257 5.96 8.80 9.61
N LEU A 258 4.99 9.41 8.95
CA LEU A 258 4.57 9.09 7.57
C LEU A 258 4.24 7.60 7.43
N CYS A 259 3.05 7.21 7.90
CA CYS A 259 2.54 5.84 7.74
C CYS A 259 2.24 5.59 6.26
N THR A 260 3.12 4.86 5.58
CA THR A 260 3.03 4.62 4.13
C THR A 260 2.51 3.23 3.78
N ASP A 261 2.62 2.27 4.68
CA ASP A 261 2.04 0.94 4.49
C ASP A 261 1.67 0.31 5.83
N ILE A 262 0.67 -0.55 5.78
CA ILE A 262 0.29 -1.44 6.87
C ILE A 262 0.10 -2.85 6.33
N ASN A 263 0.43 -3.87 7.10
CA ASN A 263 0.14 -5.25 6.74
C ASN A 263 -0.31 -6.06 7.95
N LEU A 264 -1.25 -6.98 7.74
CA LEU A 264 -1.86 -7.79 8.78
C LEU A 264 -1.38 -9.24 8.65
N SER A 265 -1.00 -9.87 9.77
CA SER A 265 -0.68 -11.31 9.77
C SER A 265 -1.90 -12.13 9.42
N LEU A 266 -1.69 -13.32 8.79
CA LEU A 266 -2.78 -14.19 8.35
C LEU A 266 -3.72 -14.66 9.45
N ASP A 267 -3.25 -14.70 10.70
CA ASP A 267 -4.06 -15.06 11.87
C ASP A 267 -4.76 -13.85 12.52
N ASP A 268 -4.70 -12.69 11.87
CA ASP A 268 -5.29 -11.41 12.31
C ASP A 268 -4.83 -10.95 13.70
N LYS A 269 -3.64 -11.40 14.17
CA LYS A 269 -3.14 -11.04 15.49
C LYS A 269 -2.20 -9.86 15.50
N PHE A 270 -1.40 -9.69 14.45
CA PHE A 270 -0.38 -8.65 14.41
C PHE A 270 -0.54 -7.74 13.21
N LEU A 271 -0.57 -6.44 13.50
CA LEU A 271 -0.52 -5.39 12.48
C LEU A 271 0.89 -4.79 12.46
N TYR A 272 1.48 -4.74 11.29
CA TYR A 272 2.76 -4.09 11.03
C TYR A 272 2.50 -2.75 10.37
N VAL A 273 3.19 -1.71 10.85
CA VAL A 273 3.01 -0.33 10.39
C VAL A 273 4.37 0.24 10.03
N SER A 274 4.54 0.63 8.78
CA SER A 274 5.74 1.32 8.34
C SER A 274 5.65 2.81 8.64
N CYS A 275 6.70 3.36 9.23
CA CYS A 275 6.86 4.77 9.54
C CYS A 275 8.06 5.31 8.76
N TRP A 276 7.82 5.62 7.48
CA TRP A 276 8.88 5.96 6.52
C TRP A 276 9.65 7.23 6.87
N GLY A 277 9.01 8.19 7.55
CA GLY A 277 9.69 9.40 7.99
C GLY A 277 10.68 9.18 9.14
N THR A 278 10.24 8.51 10.21
CA THR A 278 11.04 8.27 11.42
C THR A 278 11.99 7.07 11.30
N GLY A 279 11.77 6.20 10.32
CA GLY A 279 12.62 5.01 10.11
C GLY A 279 12.21 3.81 10.96
N GLU A 280 10.94 3.68 11.30
CA GLU A 280 10.47 2.56 12.12
C GLU A 280 9.57 1.60 11.36
N LEU A 281 9.76 0.30 11.59
CA LEU A 281 8.73 -0.72 11.42
C LEU A 281 8.16 -1.04 12.79
N ARG A 282 6.87 -0.82 13.00
CA ARG A 282 6.17 -1.06 14.27
C ARG A 282 5.28 -2.28 14.19
N GLN A 283 5.18 -3.03 15.28
CA GLN A 283 4.25 -4.15 15.44
C GLN A 283 3.25 -3.85 16.54
N TYR A 284 1.99 -4.11 16.24
CA TYR A 284 0.88 -4.03 17.20
C TYR A 284 0.17 -5.37 17.31
N ASP A 285 -0.15 -5.80 18.53
CA ASP A 285 -1.10 -6.87 18.80
C ASP A 285 -2.51 -6.29 18.61
N VAL A 286 -3.23 -6.83 17.64
CA VAL A 286 -4.59 -6.43 17.23
C VAL A 286 -5.59 -7.56 17.42
N SER A 287 -5.30 -8.53 18.31
CA SER A 287 -6.26 -9.58 18.69
C SER A 287 -7.57 -8.98 19.20
N ASP A 288 -7.50 -7.82 19.86
CA ASP A 288 -8.60 -6.88 20.05
C ASP A 288 -8.37 -5.70 19.08
N PRO A 289 -9.08 -5.66 17.94
CA PRO A 289 -8.84 -4.62 16.92
C PRO A 289 -9.21 -3.21 17.38
N GLU A 290 -10.05 -3.11 18.42
CA GLU A 290 -10.46 -1.82 18.98
C GLU A 290 -9.41 -1.21 19.92
N ASN A 291 -8.54 -2.04 20.50
CA ASN A 291 -7.52 -1.64 21.46
C ASN A 291 -6.14 -2.22 21.12
N PRO A 292 -5.53 -1.82 19.99
CA PRO A 292 -4.20 -2.28 19.59
C PRO A 292 -3.14 -2.03 20.64
N LYS A 293 -2.27 -3.01 20.87
CA LYS A 293 -1.17 -2.92 21.86
C LYS A 293 0.17 -2.94 21.15
N HIS A 294 0.97 -1.90 21.31
CA HIS A 294 2.31 -1.85 20.77
C HIS A 294 3.18 -2.97 21.35
N LYS A 295 3.79 -3.78 20.49
CA LYS A 295 4.64 -4.93 20.85
C LYS A 295 6.12 -4.68 20.67
N GLY A 296 6.49 -3.69 19.89
CA GLY A 296 7.86 -3.32 19.63
C GLY A 296 8.06 -2.67 18.26
N SER A 297 9.26 -2.16 18.05
CA SER A 297 9.67 -1.58 16.77
C SER A 297 11.12 -1.90 16.43
N VAL A 298 11.43 -1.85 15.14
CA VAL A 298 12.80 -1.91 14.61
C VAL A 298 13.07 -0.63 13.84
N ARG A 299 14.22 0.00 14.08
CA ARG A 299 14.65 1.21 13.35
C ARG A 299 15.65 0.87 12.28
N LEU A 300 15.42 1.40 11.06
CA LEU A 300 16.32 1.29 9.94
C LEU A 300 16.11 2.48 8.99
N GLY A 301 17.18 3.20 8.63
CA GLY A 301 17.03 4.43 7.85
C GLY A 301 16.36 5.57 8.63
N GLY A 302 15.51 6.32 7.97
CA GLY A 302 14.80 7.49 8.51
C GLY A 302 15.38 8.82 8.07
N ILE A 303 14.56 9.85 7.99
CA ILE A 303 14.94 11.18 7.50
C ILE A 303 16.11 11.77 8.33
N VAL A 304 16.06 11.64 9.64
CA VAL A 304 17.07 12.15 10.56
C VAL A 304 17.89 11.05 11.20
N SER A 305 17.23 9.95 11.62
CA SER A 305 17.88 8.86 12.37
C SER A 305 18.96 8.12 11.56
N ARG A 306 18.71 7.90 10.27
CA ARG A 306 19.60 7.16 9.35
C ARG A 306 20.18 5.88 9.96
N ALA A 307 19.34 5.16 10.72
CA ALA A 307 19.75 3.96 11.43
C ALA A 307 20.39 2.96 10.46
N ALA A 308 21.53 2.40 10.87
CA ALA A 308 22.31 1.48 10.06
C ALA A 308 21.81 0.04 10.17
N HIS A 309 22.00 -0.75 9.10
CA HIS A 309 21.95 -2.21 9.16
C HIS A 309 23.35 -2.76 9.47
N PRO A 310 23.52 -3.92 10.17
CA PRO A 310 24.84 -4.51 10.41
C PRO A 310 25.68 -4.76 9.16
N LYS A 311 25.06 -4.97 8.00
CA LYS A 311 25.73 -5.16 6.69
C LYS A 311 25.88 -3.87 5.87
N SER A 312 25.44 -2.72 6.39
CA SER A 312 25.57 -1.43 5.71
C SER A 312 26.00 -0.34 6.68
N GLY A 313 26.37 0.82 6.22
CA GLY A 313 26.49 2.02 7.05
C GLY A 313 25.11 2.65 7.32
N PRO A 314 25.09 3.94 7.73
CA PRO A 314 23.86 4.71 7.82
C PRO A 314 23.07 4.66 6.52
N LEU A 315 21.76 4.45 6.62
CA LEU A 315 20.86 4.26 5.48
C LEU A 315 19.99 5.51 5.24
N THR A 316 19.71 5.76 3.97
CA THR A 316 18.67 6.70 3.51
C THR A 316 17.46 5.92 3.01
N GLY A 317 16.29 6.56 3.03
CA GLY A 317 15.01 5.83 2.95
C GLY A 317 14.71 5.15 4.27
N ALA A 318 13.57 4.47 4.34
CA ALA A 318 13.09 3.87 5.59
C ALA A 318 12.05 2.80 5.29
N PRO A 319 11.60 1.99 6.27
CA PRO A 319 10.52 1.05 6.06
C PRO A 319 9.33 1.71 5.38
N GLN A 320 9.02 1.28 4.15
CA GLN A 320 7.98 1.85 3.31
C GLN A 320 6.95 0.78 2.94
N MET A 321 7.26 -0.20 2.10
CA MET A 321 6.37 -1.34 1.87
C MET A 321 6.75 -2.50 2.76
N VAL A 322 5.72 -3.16 3.29
CA VAL A 322 5.83 -4.27 4.26
C VAL A 322 5.17 -5.51 3.67
N GLU A 323 5.86 -6.65 3.71
CA GLU A 323 5.27 -7.93 3.33
C GLU A 323 5.54 -9.01 4.37
N VAL A 324 4.47 -9.63 4.84
CA VAL A 324 4.50 -10.67 5.87
C VAL A 324 4.52 -12.05 5.19
N SER A 325 5.45 -12.91 5.58
CA SER A 325 5.45 -14.30 5.13
C SER A 325 4.17 -15.02 5.58
N ARG A 326 3.71 -15.97 4.78
CA ARG A 326 2.46 -16.69 5.03
C ARG A 326 2.41 -17.38 6.42
N ASP A 327 3.56 -17.81 6.92
CA ASP A 327 3.69 -18.41 8.25
C ASP A 327 3.77 -17.39 9.41
N GLY A 328 3.76 -16.10 9.09
CA GLY A 328 3.85 -15.00 10.06
C GLY A 328 5.21 -14.85 10.76
N SER A 329 6.20 -15.69 10.42
CA SER A 329 7.49 -15.73 11.13
C SER A 329 8.50 -14.67 10.66
N ARG A 330 8.26 -14.03 9.50
CA ARG A 330 9.17 -13.08 8.88
C ARG A 330 8.39 -11.92 8.28
N VAL A 331 8.98 -10.73 8.38
CA VAL A 331 8.48 -9.53 7.68
C VAL A 331 9.61 -8.91 6.88
N TYR A 332 9.36 -8.72 5.62
CA TYR A 332 10.25 -8.04 4.68
C TYR A 332 9.77 -6.61 4.49
N PHE A 333 10.70 -5.68 4.33
CA PHE A 333 10.35 -4.29 4.07
C PHE A 333 11.41 -3.60 3.21
N THR A 334 10.95 -2.65 2.41
CA THR A 334 11.74 -1.91 1.43
C THR A 334 11.79 -0.42 1.77
N SER A 335 12.63 0.35 1.05
CA SER A 335 13.06 1.66 1.50
C SER A 335 12.46 2.86 0.79
N SER A 336 11.88 2.69 -0.40
CA SER A 336 11.55 3.83 -1.27
C SER A 336 10.05 4.02 -1.39
N LEU A 337 9.60 5.29 -1.35
CA LEU A 337 8.20 5.64 -1.52
C LEU A 337 7.86 5.94 -3.00
N TYR A 338 8.18 7.14 -3.46
CA TYR A 338 7.97 7.62 -4.83
C TYR A 338 9.10 8.59 -5.17
N ALA A 339 9.62 8.57 -6.39
CA ALA A 339 10.84 9.31 -6.73
C ALA A 339 10.83 10.78 -6.29
N ALA A 340 9.79 11.52 -6.66
CA ALA A 340 9.70 12.93 -6.34
C ALA A 340 9.52 13.19 -4.82
N TRP A 341 8.87 12.26 -4.12
CA TRP A 341 8.73 12.31 -2.66
C TRP A 341 10.04 11.95 -1.98
N ASP A 342 10.72 10.91 -2.45
CA ASP A 342 12.06 10.52 -1.98
C ASP A 342 13.02 11.72 -2.07
N GLU A 343 13.03 12.45 -3.18
CA GLU A 343 13.87 13.64 -3.39
C GLU A 343 13.54 14.80 -2.45
N GLN A 344 12.27 14.99 -2.10
CA GLN A 344 11.86 16.05 -1.16
C GLN A 344 12.24 15.76 0.29
N PHE A 345 12.11 14.51 0.72
CA PHE A 345 12.35 14.10 2.10
C PHE A 345 13.81 13.68 2.34
N TYR A 346 14.52 13.23 1.31
CA TYR A 346 15.92 12.84 1.33
C TYR A 346 16.70 13.57 0.21
N PRO A 347 16.82 14.90 0.29
CA PRO A 347 17.49 15.66 -0.75
C PRO A 347 19.01 15.37 -0.80
N ALA A 348 19.64 15.71 -1.94
CA ALA A 348 21.10 15.66 -2.04
C ALA A 348 21.77 16.39 -0.87
N PRO A 349 22.92 15.92 -0.40
CA PRO A 349 23.78 14.86 -0.96
C PRO A 349 23.40 13.42 -0.51
N ASN A 350 22.27 13.20 0.12
CA ASN A 350 21.87 11.90 0.71
C ASN A 350 20.54 11.39 0.12
N PRO A 351 20.48 11.11 -1.19
CA PRO A 351 19.24 10.59 -1.81
C PRO A 351 18.91 9.19 -1.28
N VAL A 352 17.65 8.78 -1.44
CA VAL A 352 17.24 7.41 -1.12
C VAL A 352 18.00 6.41 -1.97
N THR A 353 18.53 5.39 -1.31
CA THR A 353 19.06 4.18 -1.95
C THR A 353 18.06 3.04 -1.77
N GLY A 354 17.90 2.21 -2.82
CA GLY A 354 17.01 1.05 -2.76
C GLY A 354 17.63 -0.08 -1.94
N TRP A 355 16.96 -0.47 -0.87
CA TRP A 355 17.34 -1.64 -0.08
C TRP A 355 16.11 -2.41 0.41
N MET A 356 16.34 -3.67 0.79
CA MET A 356 15.37 -4.52 1.45
C MET A 356 16.01 -5.15 2.67
N ALA A 357 15.29 -5.15 3.77
CA ALA A 357 15.67 -5.82 5.01
C ALA A 357 14.55 -6.75 5.49
N LYS A 358 14.86 -7.53 6.52
CA LYS A 358 13.96 -8.52 7.09
C LYS A 358 14.02 -8.48 8.61
N VAL A 359 12.86 -8.69 9.25
CA VAL A 359 12.78 -9.00 10.67
C VAL A 359 12.26 -10.42 10.86
N ASN A 360 12.74 -11.06 11.92
CA ASN A 360 12.19 -12.30 12.44
C ASN A 360 11.17 -11.98 13.54
N VAL A 361 10.04 -12.65 13.53
CA VAL A 361 8.89 -12.40 14.41
C VAL A 361 8.76 -13.52 15.42
N GLN A 362 8.57 -13.19 16.70
CA GLN A 362 8.30 -14.15 17.75
C GLN A 362 6.80 -14.47 17.80
N ALA A 363 6.45 -15.71 18.09
CA ALA A 363 5.06 -16.20 18.14
C ALA A 363 4.15 -15.40 19.10
N GLY A 364 4.70 -14.88 20.19
CA GLY A 364 4.00 -14.05 21.18
C GLY A 364 4.04 -12.54 20.89
N GLY A 365 4.54 -12.15 19.73
CA GLY A 365 4.84 -10.77 19.36
C GLY A 365 6.26 -10.36 19.76
N GLY A 366 6.73 -9.32 19.11
CA GLY A 366 8.11 -8.84 19.12
C GLY A 366 8.80 -9.13 17.80
N MET A 367 9.73 -8.27 17.44
CA MET A 367 10.49 -8.34 16.18
C MET A 367 11.98 -8.15 16.46
N THR A 368 12.80 -8.88 15.72
CA THR A 368 14.26 -8.71 15.74
C THR A 368 14.77 -8.56 14.31
N LEU A 369 15.54 -7.51 14.06
CA LEU A 369 16.21 -7.33 12.77
C LEU A 369 17.09 -8.54 12.47
N ASP A 370 16.96 -9.11 11.28
CA ASP A 370 17.86 -10.16 10.84
C ASP A 370 19.18 -9.54 10.41
N PRO A 371 20.30 -9.76 11.16
CA PRO A 371 21.57 -9.13 10.87
C PRO A 371 22.23 -9.67 9.60
N ASP A 372 21.75 -10.81 9.11
CA ASP A 372 22.32 -11.51 7.95
C ASP A 372 21.57 -11.28 6.66
N PHE A 373 20.36 -10.75 6.73
CA PHE A 373 19.57 -10.47 5.54
C PHE A 373 19.51 -8.98 5.21
N PHE A 374 20.21 -8.61 4.16
CA PHE A 374 20.17 -7.26 3.59
C PHE A 374 20.41 -7.35 2.08
N VAL A 375 19.55 -6.70 1.29
CA VAL A 375 19.70 -6.59 -0.15
C VAL A 375 19.88 -5.14 -0.51
N ASP A 376 21.01 -4.81 -1.14
CA ASP A 376 21.30 -3.48 -1.68
C ASP A 376 20.97 -3.49 -3.19
N PHE A 377 20.05 -2.64 -3.60
CA PHE A 377 19.69 -2.42 -5.01
C PHE A 377 20.45 -1.25 -5.64
N GLY A 378 21.36 -0.64 -4.89
CA GLY A 378 22.17 0.50 -5.33
C GLY A 378 21.32 1.72 -5.67
N GLY A 379 21.58 2.34 -6.81
CA GLY A 379 20.82 3.51 -7.29
C GLY A 379 19.40 3.20 -7.81
N ARG A 380 18.90 1.97 -7.67
CA ARG A 380 17.52 1.61 -8.03
C ARG A 380 16.65 1.68 -6.80
N ARG A 381 15.40 2.15 -6.96
CA ARG A 381 14.43 2.12 -5.89
C ARG A 381 13.84 0.73 -5.71
N SER A 382 13.50 0.40 -4.48
CA SER A 382 12.80 -0.83 -4.10
C SER A 382 11.44 -0.47 -3.52
N HIS A 383 10.41 -1.22 -3.89
CA HIS A 383 9.07 -0.98 -3.39
C HIS A 383 8.45 -2.31 -2.92
N GLN A 384 7.42 -2.81 -3.56
CA GLN A 384 6.73 -4.01 -3.09
C GLN A 384 7.53 -5.31 -3.38
N VAL A 385 7.42 -6.28 -2.47
CA VAL A 385 7.97 -7.64 -2.61
C VAL A 385 6.84 -8.64 -2.76
N ARG A 386 7.11 -9.74 -3.47
CA ARG A 386 6.24 -10.93 -3.48
C ARG A 386 7.05 -12.15 -3.11
N LEU A 387 6.49 -13.01 -2.26
CA LEU A 387 7.21 -14.16 -1.72
C LEU A 387 6.83 -15.44 -2.47
N ALA A 388 7.83 -16.22 -2.83
CA ALA A 388 7.64 -17.45 -3.61
C ALA A 388 6.74 -18.49 -2.92
N GLY A 389 6.76 -18.54 -1.59
CA GLY A 389 5.89 -19.42 -0.78
C GLY A 389 4.51 -18.84 -0.46
N GLY A 390 4.16 -17.70 -1.07
CA GLY A 390 2.98 -16.89 -0.71
C GLY A 390 3.28 -15.94 0.43
N ASP A 391 2.43 -14.93 0.56
CA ASP A 391 2.52 -13.86 1.55
C ASP A 391 1.13 -13.53 2.10
N ALA A 392 1.09 -12.70 3.15
CA ALA A 392 -0.16 -12.38 3.82
C ALA A 392 -1.10 -11.54 2.96
N SER A 393 -0.60 -10.83 1.95
CA SER A 393 -1.42 -9.90 1.15
C SER A 393 -1.88 -10.47 -0.19
N SER A 394 -1.16 -11.43 -0.81
CA SER A 394 -1.47 -11.84 -2.18
C SER A 394 -2.46 -13.00 -2.31
N ASP A 395 -2.69 -13.78 -1.26
CA ASP A 395 -3.45 -15.04 -1.33
C ASP A 395 -4.56 -15.17 -0.29
N SER A 396 -4.85 -14.11 0.45
CA SER A 396 -5.54 -14.26 1.73
C SER A 396 -6.91 -13.61 1.80
N PHE A 397 -7.17 -12.58 1.00
CA PHE A 397 -8.41 -11.82 1.05
C PHE A 397 -9.45 -12.27 0.01
N CYS A 398 -9.35 -13.51 -0.46
CA CYS A 398 -10.27 -14.11 -1.42
C CYS A 398 -11.22 -15.13 -0.79
N PHE A 399 -11.28 -15.21 0.51
CA PHE A 399 -12.21 -16.09 1.21
C PHE A 399 -13.64 -15.53 1.19
N PRO A 400 -14.65 -16.39 1.04
CA PRO A 400 -16.03 -15.98 1.22
C PRO A 400 -16.33 -15.67 2.68
#